data_e7c64a9c3acd4e00dc24dd0310ae5412
#
_entry.id   e7c64a9c3acd4e00dc24dd0310ae5412
#
_cell.length_a   1.000
_cell.length_b   1.000
_cell.length_c   1.000
_cell.angle_alpha   90.00
_cell.angle_beta   90.00
_cell.angle_gamma   90.00
#
_symmetry.space_group_name_H-M   'P 1'
#
loop_
_entity.id
_entity.type
_entity.pdbx_description
1 polymer ?
#
loop_
_entity_poly.entity_id
_entity_poly.type
_entity_poly.pdbx_seq_one_letter_code
_entity_poly.pdbx_strand_id
1 'polypeptide(L)'
;MTGDVGKLYAQALFELSLESESLENVCFELKQCREIFDENPQLVKLLSSPVILKTEKHEVINKIFGESGMVHDFICLVTDKNRISYFGKITDAFIEHYNQHNNITEMTVITSIPLKPDLKARLIKKLEQKSGKTVKLNEKVDPS
;
A
#
# COMPACT_ATOMS: atom_id res chain seq x y z
N MET A 1 -4.84 16.60 11.54
CA MET A 1 -3.80 15.67 11.77
C MET A 1 -4.08 14.28 11.26
N THR A 2 -4.64 14.29 10.05
CA THR A 2 -5.00 13.06 9.36
C THR A 2 -3.80 12.18 9.03
N GLY A 3 -2.61 12.80 8.80
CA GLY A 3 -1.41 12.05 8.51
C GLY A 3 -0.91 11.18 9.67
N ASP A 4 -1.13 11.64 10.89
CA ASP A 4 -0.71 10.91 12.08
C ASP A 4 -1.55 9.66 12.29
N VAL A 5 -2.85 9.74 11.99
CA VAL A 5 -3.76 8.60 12.08
C VAL A 5 -3.34 7.50 11.10
N GLY A 6 -3.05 7.88 9.86
CA GLY A 6 -2.58 6.93 8.85
C GLY A 6 -1.30 6.23 9.29
N LYS A 7 -0.36 6.98 9.84
CA LYS A 7 0.92 6.42 10.31
C LYS A 7 0.73 5.46 11.47
N LEU A 8 -0.17 5.78 12.41
CA LEU A 8 -0.43 4.91 13.56
C LEU A 8 -1.03 3.57 13.12
N TYR A 9 -2.01 3.60 12.23
CA TYR A 9 -2.60 2.37 11.70
C TYR A 9 -1.58 1.54 10.93
N ALA A 10 -0.76 2.20 10.11
CA ALA A 10 0.26 1.52 9.34
C ALA A 10 1.31 0.87 10.24
N GLN A 11 1.75 1.58 11.28
CA GLN A 11 2.73 1.07 12.21
C GLN A 11 2.20 -0.16 12.96
N ALA A 12 0.96 -0.08 13.43
CA ALA A 12 0.35 -1.20 14.15
C ALA A 12 0.24 -2.44 13.26
N LEU A 13 -0.22 -2.26 12.02
CA LEU A 13 -0.33 -3.37 11.07
C LEU A 13 1.05 -3.92 10.71
N PHE A 14 2.05 -3.05 10.55
CA PHE A 14 3.42 -3.46 10.27
C PHE A 14 3.97 -4.35 11.39
N GLU A 15 3.80 -3.92 12.65
CA GLU A 15 4.26 -4.70 13.80
C GLU A 15 3.58 -6.06 13.88
N LEU A 16 2.26 -6.10 13.64
CA LEU A 16 1.52 -7.36 13.64
C LEU A 16 1.99 -8.29 12.52
N SER A 17 2.26 -7.74 11.34
CA SER A 17 2.73 -8.54 10.21
C SER A 17 4.13 -9.09 10.43
N LEU A 18 4.98 -8.35 11.16
CA LEU A 18 6.30 -8.85 11.57
C LEU A 18 6.17 -10.01 12.55
N GLU A 19 5.32 -9.85 13.57
CA GLU A 19 5.11 -10.86 14.58
C GLU A 19 4.58 -12.17 14.00
N SER A 20 3.71 -12.07 13.00
CA SER A 20 3.10 -13.25 12.35
C SER A 20 3.91 -13.76 11.17
N GLU A 21 5.06 -13.17 10.89
CA GLU A 21 5.93 -13.54 9.76
C GLU A 21 5.21 -13.51 8.40
N SER A 22 4.30 -12.54 8.24
CA SER A 22 3.48 -12.38 7.04
C SER A 22 3.69 -11.04 6.34
N LEU A 23 4.80 -10.36 6.63
CA LEU A 23 5.05 -8.99 6.15
C LEU A 23 4.92 -8.85 4.63
N GLU A 24 5.52 -9.77 3.86
CA GLU A 24 5.47 -9.71 2.41
C GLU A 24 4.05 -9.91 1.87
N ASN A 25 3.33 -10.86 2.44
CA ASN A 25 1.95 -11.15 2.03
C ASN A 25 1.03 -9.96 2.35
N VAL A 26 1.18 -9.39 3.53
CA VAL A 26 0.38 -8.23 3.95
C VAL A 26 0.66 -7.04 3.03
N CYS A 27 1.93 -6.78 2.75
CA CYS A 27 2.30 -5.69 1.85
C CYS A 27 1.68 -5.86 0.46
N PHE A 28 1.75 -7.07 -0.09
CA PHE A 28 1.19 -7.40 -1.39
C PHE A 28 -0.34 -7.20 -1.39
N GLU A 29 -1.02 -7.73 -0.38
CA GLU A 29 -2.47 -7.60 -0.27
C GLU A 29 -2.92 -6.15 -0.10
N LEU A 30 -2.19 -5.37 0.70
CA LEU A 30 -2.50 -3.94 0.86
C LEU A 30 -2.42 -3.19 -0.46
N LYS A 31 -1.41 -3.46 -1.26
CA LYS A 31 -1.26 -2.83 -2.57
C LYS A 31 -2.42 -3.18 -3.49
N GLN A 32 -2.83 -4.45 -3.50
CA GLN A 32 -3.97 -4.88 -4.31
C GLN A 32 -5.26 -4.23 -3.85
N CYS A 33 -5.49 -4.17 -2.55
CA CYS A 33 -6.69 -3.54 -1.99
C CYS A 33 -6.74 -2.05 -2.33
N ARG A 34 -5.58 -1.38 -2.25
CA ARG A 34 -5.49 0.03 -2.60
C ARG A 34 -5.87 0.28 -4.06
N GLU A 35 -5.42 -0.59 -4.98
CA GLU A 35 -5.79 -0.48 -6.39
C GLU A 35 -7.30 -0.59 -6.57
N ILE A 36 -7.94 -1.52 -5.86
CA ILE A 36 -9.38 -1.70 -5.92
C ILE A 36 -10.09 -0.43 -5.46
N PHE A 37 -9.65 0.17 -4.37
CA PHE A 37 -10.25 1.41 -3.87
C PHE A 37 -10.02 2.58 -4.83
N ASP A 38 -8.84 2.68 -5.41
CA ASP A 38 -8.51 3.76 -6.36
C ASP A 38 -9.34 3.66 -7.64
N GLU A 39 -9.59 2.44 -8.11
CA GLU A 39 -10.38 2.20 -9.32
C GLU A 39 -11.89 2.31 -9.07
N ASN A 40 -12.32 2.24 -7.81
CA ASN A 40 -13.73 2.22 -7.43
C ASN A 40 -14.01 3.25 -6.33
N PRO A 41 -13.97 4.56 -6.66
CA PRO A 41 -14.21 5.60 -5.63
C PRO A 41 -15.58 5.51 -4.98
N GLN A 42 -16.58 4.96 -5.69
CA GLN A 42 -17.90 4.75 -5.12
C GLN A 42 -17.89 3.73 -3.98
N LEU A 43 -16.94 2.79 -3.99
CA LEU A 43 -16.78 1.82 -2.91
C LEU A 43 -16.36 2.51 -1.62
N VAL A 44 -15.42 3.45 -1.71
CA VAL A 44 -14.99 4.25 -0.55
C VAL A 44 -16.16 5.06 0.00
N LYS A 45 -16.96 5.66 -0.88
CA LYS A 45 -18.15 6.43 -0.48
C LYS A 45 -19.15 5.56 0.25
N LEU A 46 -19.39 4.35 -0.25
CA LEU A 46 -20.30 3.40 0.37
C LEU A 46 -19.83 3.02 1.77
N LEU A 47 -18.55 2.67 1.91
CA LEU A 47 -17.99 2.27 3.19
C LEU A 47 -17.84 3.44 4.18
N SER A 48 -17.89 4.67 3.68
CA SER A 48 -17.84 5.87 4.52
C SER A 48 -19.22 6.42 4.85
N SER A 49 -20.28 5.87 4.28
CA SER A 49 -21.63 6.39 4.44
C SER A 49 -22.19 6.11 5.84
N PRO A 50 -22.70 7.15 6.54
CA PRO A 50 -23.30 6.94 7.86
C PRO A 50 -24.66 6.27 7.82
N VAL A 51 -25.32 6.23 6.65
CA VAL A 51 -26.66 5.61 6.53
C VAL A 51 -26.60 4.12 6.25
N ILE A 52 -25.44 3.58 5.92
CA ILE A 52 -25.28 2.14 5.67
C ILE A 52 -24.83 1.47 6.97
N LEU A 53 -25.50 0.36 7.30
CA LEU A 53 -25.22 -0.37 8.53
C LEU A 53 -23.84 -1.03 8.48
N LYS A 54 -23.22 -1.13 9.65
CA LYS A 54 -21.92 -1.77 9.81
C LYS A 54 -21.91 -3.20 9.25
N THR A 55 -22.98 -3.96 9.51
CA THR A 55 -23.12 -5.33 8.99
C THR A 55 -23.16 -5.37 7.47
N GLU A 56 -23.83 -4.39 6.85
CA GLU A 56 -23.89 -4.30 5.39
C GLU A 56 -22.54 -3.96 4.80
N LYS A 57 -21.78 -3.07 5.46
CA LYS A 57 -20.43 -2.72 5.02
C LYS A 57 -19.52 -3.95 5.08
N HIS A 58 -19.62 -4.74 6.16
CA HIS A 58 -18.83 -5.96 6.32
C HIS A 58 -19.18 -7.00 5.25
N GLU A 59 -20.45 -7.11 4.87
CA GLU A 59 -20.84 -8.01 3.78
C GLU A 59 -20.19 -7.62 2.45
N VAL A 60 -20.15 -6.33 2.16
CA VAL A 60 -19.49 -5.82 0.94
C VAL A 60 -17.99 -6.13 0.99
N ILE A 61 -17.35 -5.89 2.12
CA ILE A 61 -15.92 -6.18 2.31
C ILE A 61 -15.66 -7.68 2.10
N ASN A 62 -16.50 -8.53 2.68
CA ASN A 62 -16.35 -9.98 2.54
C ASN A 62 -16.45 -10.44 1.08
N LYS A 63 -17.35 -9.84 0.32
CA LYS A 63 -17.51 -10.19 -1.10
C LYS A 63 -16.33 -9.77 -1.96
N ILE A 64 -15.70 -8.66 -1.64
CA ILE A 64 -14.63 -8.08 -2.47
C ILE A 64 -13.26 -8.55 -2.03
N PHE A 65 -13.01 -8.60 -0.71
CA PHE A 65 -11.68 -8.84 -0.15
C PHE A 65 -11.54 -10.20 0.54
N GLY A 66 -12.60 -11.02 0.55
CA GLY A 66 -12.59 -12.29 1.25
C GLY A 66 -13.19 -12.17 2.64
N GLU A 67 -13.37 -13.31 3.30
CA GLU A 67 -14.09 -13.39 4.57
C GLU A 67 -13.15 -13.44 5.79
N SER A 68 -11.85 -13.59 5.59
CA SER A 68 -10.91 -13.71 6.70
C SER A 68 -9.52 -13.26 6.28
N GLY A 69 -8.66 -13.10 7.28
CA GLY A 69 -7.28 -12.70 7.06
C GLY A 69 -6.94 -11.39 7.76
N MET A 70 -5.66 -11.15 7.93
CA MET A 70 -5.18 -9.95 8.63
C MET A 70 -5.61 -8.67 7.91
N VAL A 71 -5.46 -8.63 6.58
CA VAL A 71 -5.82 -7.43 5.80
C VAL A 71 -7.34 -7.25 5.78
N HIS A 72 -8.10 -8.34 5.66
CA HIS A 72 -9.56 -8.29 5.75
C HIS A 72 -10.00 -7.66 7.08
N ASP A 73 -9.46 -8.16 8.18
CA ASP A 73 -9.81 -7.67 9.53
C ASP A 73 -9.40 -6.20 9.69
N PHE A 74 -8.27 -5.83 9.10
CA PHE A 74 -7.78 -4.46 9.13
C PHE A 74 -8.72 -3.52 8.37
N ILE A 75 -9.18 -3.93 7.18
CA ILE A 75 -10.14 -3.14 6.39
C ILE A 75 -11.44 -2.95 7.17
N CYS A 76 -11.93 -4.00 7.81
CA CYS A 76 -13.14 -3.92 8.64
C CYS A 76 -12.95 -2.93 9.78
N LEU A 77 -11.81 -3.00 10.47
CA LEU A 77 -11.51 -2.08 11.58
C LEU A 77 -11.47 -0.62 11.12
N VAL A 78 -10.76 -0.36 10.03
CA VAL A 78 -10.62 1.00 9.49
C VAL A 78 -11.98 1.54 9.06
N THR A 79 -12.80 0.67 8.46
CA THR A 79 -14.16 1.03 8.04
C THR A 79 -15.03 1.34 9.25
N ASP A 80 -14.97 0.52 10.29
CA ASP A 80 -15.75 0.72 11.53
C ASP A 80 -15.40 2.02 12.25
N LYS A 81 -14.15 2.43 12.12
CA LYS A 81 -13.69 3.71 12.68
C LYS A 81 -13.94 4.89 11.76
N ASN A 82 -14.61 4.63 10.63
CA ASN A 82 -14.93 5.64 9.62
C ASN A 82 -13.69 6.32 9.03
N ARG A 83 -12.64 5.54 8.79
CA ARG A 83 -11.36 6.05 8.29
C ARG A 83 -10.89 5.38 7.02
N ILE A 84 -11.81 4.72 6.30
CA ILE A 84 -11.46 4.02 5.06
C ILE A 84 -10.92 4.97 3.99
N SER A 85 -11.32 6.25 4.03
CA SER A 85 -10.81 7.25 3.09
C SER A 85 -9.29 7.49 3.25
N TYR A 86 -8.72 7.10 4.38
CA TYR A 86 -7.27 7.22 4.63
C TYR A 86 -6.49 5.99 4.19
N PHE A 87 -7.16 4.99 3.60
CA PHE A 87 -6.52 3.71 3.26
C PHE A 87 -5.29 3.89 2.37
N GLY A 88 -5.36 4.81 1.40
CA GLY A 88 -4.21 5.11 0.54
C GLY A 88 -3.01 5.61 1.32
N LYS A 89 -3.23 6.52 2.26
CA LYS A 89 -2.16 7.06 3.12
C LYS A 89 -1.62 6.00 4.06
N ILE A 90 -2.49 5.14 4.59
CA ILE A 90 -2.09 4.03 5.44
C ILE A 90 -1.19 3.07 4.66
N THR A 91 -1.57 2.75 3.41
CA THR A 91 -0.80 1.88 2.54
C THR A 91 0.58 2.49 2.25
N ASP A 92 0.64 3.78 1.92
CA ASP A 92 1.91 4.47 1.65
C ASP A 92 2.83 4.41 2.86
N ALA A 93 2.31 4.66 4.07
CA ALA A 93 3.09 4.61 5.29
C ALA A 93 3.58 3.18 5.59
N PHE A 94 2.74 2.17 5.33
CA PHE A 94 3.13 0.77 5.49
C PHE A 94 4.28 0.41 4.54
N ILE A 95 4.18 0.82 3.28
CA ILE A 95 5.23 0.58 2.28
C ILE A 95 6.53 1.23 2.70
N GLU A 96 6.48 2.44 3.26
CA GLU A 96 7.66 3.11 3.77
C GLU A 96 8.34 2.29 4.87
N HIS A 97 7.56 1.78 5.83
CA HIS A 97 8.09 0.89 6.88
C HIS A 97 8.67 -0.40 6.29
N TYR A 98 7.98 -0.97 5.30
CA TYR A 98 8.44 -2.17 4.60
C TYR A 98 9.80 -1.93 3.94
N ASN A 99 9.93 -0.82 3.22
CA ASN A 99 11.17 -0.48 2.53
C ASN A 99 12.32 -0.25 3.50
N GLN A 100 12.06 0.44 4.62
CA GLN A 100 13.07 0.66 5.65
C GLN A 100 13.52 -0.65 6.29
N HIS A 101 12.57 -1.53 6.58
CA HIS A 101 12.86 -2.83 7.19
C HIS A 101 13.72 -3.70 6.27
N ASN A 102 13.44 -3.69 4.97
CA ASN A 102 14.17 -4.48 3.98
C ASN A 102 15.35 -3.73 3.37
N ASN A 103 15.63 -2.52 3.87
CA ASN A 103 16.72 -1.67 3.38
C ASN A 103 16.59 -1.40 1.88
N ILE A 104 15.38 -1.10 1.44
CA ILE A 104 15.06 -0.81 0.04
C ILE A 104 15.00 0.69 -0.17
N THR A 105 15.67 1.19 -1.20
CA THR A 105 15.58 2.60 -1.60
C THR A 105 14.76 2.69 -2.88
N GLU A 106 13.69 3.47 -2.84
CA GLU A 106 12.88 3.74 -4.03
C GLU A 106 13.39 4.99 -4.71
N MET A 107 13.62 4.89 -6.01
CA MET A 107 14.07 6.01 -6.84
C MET A 107 13.14 6.14 -8.04
N THR A 108 12.84 7.38 -8.42
CA THR A 108 12.04 7.66 -9.62
C THR A 108 12.94 8.30 -10.66
N VAL A 109 12.95 7.73 -11.85
CA VAL A 109 13.69 8.27 -13.01
C VAL A 109 12.67 8.77 -14.02
N ILE A 110 12.84 10.05 -14.42
CA ILE A 110 12.00 10.68 -15.42
C ILE A 110 12.79 10.72 -16.72
N THR A 111 12.26 10.11 -17.76
CA THR A 111 12.91 10.05 -19.06
C THR A 111 11.94 10.46 -20.17
N SER A 112 12.49 10.94 -21.31
CA SER A 112 11.67 11.28 -22.47
C SER A 112 11.23 10.04 -23.24
N ILE A 113 11.95 8.93 -23.11
CA ILE A 113 11.61 7.65 -23.71
C ILE A 113 11.75 6.55 -22.66
N PRO A 114 11.02 5.43 -22.79
CA PRO A 114 11.18 4.32 -21.84
C PRO A 114 12.58 3.76 -21.83
N LEU A 115 13.09 3.42 -20.65
CA LEU A 115 14.39 2.78 -20.52
C LEU A 115 14.34 1.34 -21.05
N LYS A 116 15.38 0.94 -21.76
CA LYS A 116 15.52 -0.44 -22.17
C LYS A 116 15.76 -1.31 -20.95
N PRO A 117 15.19 -2.54 -20.90
CA PRO A 117 15.36 -3.41 -19.72
C PRO A 117 16.83 -3.63 -19.35
N ASP A 118 17.71 -3.80 -20.30
CA ASP A 118 19.14 -3.99 -20.03
C ASP A 118 19.76 -2.77 -19.35
N LEU A 119 19.45 -1.58 -19.81
CA LEU A 119 19.95 -0.34 -19.24
C LEU A 119 19.40 -0.14 -17.85
N LYS A 120 18.11 -0.41 -17.65
CA LYS A 120 17.46 -0.30 -16.35
C LYS A 120 18.12 -1.22 -15.34
N ALA A 121 18.37 -2.47 -15.72
CA ALA A 121 19.02 -3.45 -14.84
C ALA A 121 20.44 -3.03 -14.46
N ARG A 122 21.20 -2.50 -15.41
CA ARG A 122 22.56 -2.00 -15.15
C ARG A 122 22.56 -0.80 -14.21
N LEU A 123 21.60 0.10 -14.41
CA LEU A 123 21.45 1.29 -13.58
C LEU A 123 21.14 0.91 -12.13
N ILE A 124 20.18 0.00 -11.95
CA ILE A 124 19.81 -0.50 -10.62
C ILE A 124 21.02 -1.13 -9.94
N LYS A 125 21.75 -1.97 -10.65
CA LYS A 125 22.93 -2.65 -10.09
C LYS A 125 23.98 -1.65 -9.62
N LYS A 126 24.26 -0.61 -10.43
CA LYS A 126 25.23 0.41 -10.05
C LYS A 126 24.79 1.24 -8.85
N LEU A 127 23.49 1.58 -8.79
CA LEU A 127 22.93 2.33 -7.67
C LEU A 127 23.01 1.50 -6.38
N GLU A 128 22.74 0.22 -6.45
CA GLU A 128 22.83 -0.69 -5.31
C GLU A 128 24.27 -0.82 -4.83
N GLN A 129 25.22 -0.92 -5.74
CA GLN A 129 26.66 -0.99 -5.38
C GLN A 129 27.13 0.26 -4.67
N LYS A 130 26.68 1.44 -5.12
CA LYS A 130 27.11 2.71 -4.52
C LYS A 130 26.42 3.00 -3.19
N SER A 131 25.14 2.66 -3.06
CA SER A 131 24.37 2.98 -1.85
C SER A 131 24.45 1.90 -0.77
N GLY A 132 24.79 0.66 -1.16
CA GLY A 132 24.75 -0.49 -0.25
C GLY A 132 23.34 -0.93 0.11
N LYS A 133 22.34 -0.43 -0.61
CA LYS A 133 20.93 -0.73 -0.38
C LYS A 133 20.29 -1.34 -1.61
N THR A 134 19.24 -2.12 -1.40
CA THR A 134 18.40 -2.61 -2.50
C THR A 134 17.65 -1.44 -3.11
N VAL A 135 17.72 -1.29 -4.43
CA VAL A 135 17.10 -0.16 -5.14
C VAL A 135 15.88 -0.64 -5.92
N LYS A 136 14.76 0.04 -5.70
CA LYS A 136 13.56 -0.12 -6.49
C LYS A 136 13.43 1.10 -7.39
N LEU A 137 13.54 0.90 -8.70
CA LEU A 137 13.51 1.99 -9.67
C LEU A 137 12.10 2.14 -10.25
N ASN A 138 11.52 3.31 -10.04
CA ASN A 138 10.24 3.67 -10.62
C ASN A 138 10.51 4.55 -11.85
N GLU A 139 10.02 4.12 -12.98
CA GLU A 139 10.23 4.81 -14.24
C GLU A 139 9.02 5.65 -14.60
N LYS A 140 9.26 6.92 -14.89
CA LYS A 140 8.22 7.83 -15.36
C LYS A 140 8.63 8.38 -16.71
N VAL A 141 7.81 8.15 -17.72
CA VAL A 141 8.08 8.63 -19.08
C VAL A 141 7.36 9.96 -19.29
N ASP A 142 8.13 10.97 -19.68
CA ASP A 142 7.61 12.30 -20.01
C ASP A 142 8.16 12.71 -21.38
N PRO A 143 7.37 12.56 -22.45
CA PRO A 143 7.86 12.80 -23.80
C PRO A 143 7.97 14.27 -24.19
N SER A 144 7.57 15.21 -23.35
CA SER A 144 7.63 16.64 -23.67
C SER A 144 9.06 17.24 -23.57
#